data_250ea4488264cc8135dbb2010d35cd1a
#
_entry.id   250ea4488264cc8135dbb2010d35cd1a
#
_cell.length_a   1.000
_cell.length_b   1.000
_cell.length_c   1.000
_cell.angle_alpha   90.00
_cell.angle_beta   90.00
_cell.angle_gamma   90.00
#
_symmetry.space_group_name_H-M   'P 1'
#
loop_
_entity.id
_entity.type
_entity.pdbx_description
1 polymer ?
#
loop_
_entity_poly.entity_id
_entity_poly.type
_entity_poly.pdbx_seq_one_letter_code
_entity_poly.pdbx_strand_id
1 'polypeptide(L)'
;MTDRSNCFGFRLGSGPMWSELPYMRIGIDGVSPSSVTTRSVTAQASGMFLALNSTPGYCAAAMKGGDMDTFLFTSESVNEGHPDKLCDQVSDAILDACLEQDPESKVACETVAKTDTVMVFGEITTKAKVNYEKIVRDTCRGIGFTSPDVGLDADHCKVLVNIEEQSPDIAQGVHGHLTKKPEEIGAGDQGHMFGYATDETLELMPLTHVLATKLGSKLTEVRKNMTCPWLRPDGKTQVTVEYKNDGGAMIPIRVHTVLISTQHDETVTNEQIAKDLKEHVIKPVIPAQYLDEKTIFHLNPSGRFVIGGPHGDAGLTGRKIIIDTYGGWGAHGGGAFSGKDPTKVDRSGAYIVRQAAKSVVASGLARRCLVQVSYAIGVPEPLSVFVDTYKTGTILEKDILTVIKENFDFRPGMIAVNLDLKRGSNFRYQKTAAYGHFGRNDPDFTWETVKFLNPKA
;
A
#
# COMPACT_ATOMS: atom_id res chain seq x y z
N MET A 1 -16.78 -67.36 -1.82
CA MET A 1 -15.98 -67.63 -3.05
C MET A 1 -15.11 -66.42 -3.33
N THR A 2 -13.84 -66.58 -3.00
CA THR A 2 -12.57 -66.07 -3.58
C THR A 2 -12.45 -64.53 -3.64
N ASP A 3 -11.67 -63.92 -2.75
CA ASP A 3 -10.22 -63.97 -2.47
C ASP A 3 -9.39 -63.08 -3.45
N ARG A 4 -8.64 -62.14 -2.90
CA ARG A 4 -7.22 -61.77 -2.90
C ARG A 4 -6.95 -60.28 -2.75
N SER A 5 -6.59 -59.94 -1.56
CA SER A 5 -5.46 -59.16 -1.04
C SER A 5 -4.30 -58.94 -2.01
N ASN A 6 -3.76 -57.70 -2.03
CA ASN A 6 -2.31 -57.46 -2.12
C ASN A 6 -1.94 -56.14 -1.39
N CYS A 7 -1.29 -56.36 -0.25
CA CYS A 7 -0.50 -55.36 0.47
C CYS A 7 0.85 -55.17 -0.24
N PHE A 8 1.30 -53.94 -0.40
CA PHE A 8 2.71 -53.61 -0.57
C PHE A 8 3.16 -52.67 0.55
N GLY A 9 3.88 -53.26 1.49
CA GLY A 9 4.63 -52.50 2.47
C GLY A 9 5.95 -51.99 1.90
N PHE A 10 6.33 -50.77 2.24
CA PHE A 10 7.68 -50.29 2.08
C PHE A 10 8.29 -49.96 3.44
N ARG A 11 9.47 -50.55 3.69
CA ARG A 11 10.34 -50.38 4.85
C ARG A 11 11.07 -49.04 4.76
N LEU A 12 11.17 -48.39 5.92
CA LEU A 12 12.09 -47.30 6.18
C LEU A 12 13.54 -47.77 6.16
N GLY A 13 14.37 -47.09 5.37
CA GLY A 13 15.84 -47.20 5.43
C GLY A 13 16.40 -45.80 5.71
N SER A 14 17.13 -45.72 6.84
CA SER A 14 17.84 -44.52 7.33
C SER A 14 19.19 -44.35 6.61
N GLY A 15 19.55 -43.10 6.25
CA GLY A 15 20.92 -42.67 5.92
C GLY A 15 20.97 -41.40 5.08
N PRO A 16 21.89 -40.48 5.39
CA PRO A 16 21.94 -39.16 4.81
C PRO A 16 22.88 -39.08 3.61
N MET A 17 22.47 -38.36 2.52
CA MET A 17 23.44 -37.77 1.57
C MET A 17 22.80 -36.64 0.79
N TRP A 18 23.34 -35.48 0.98
CA TRP A 18 23.19 -34.34 0.10
C TRP A 18 24.18 -34.48 -1.06
N SER A 19 23.73 -34.55 -2.30
CA SER A 19 24.48 -34.07 -3.49
C SER A 19 23.61 -34.13 -4.74
N GLU A 20 23.63 -33.01 -5.45
CA GLU A 20 23.47 -32.83 -6.90
C GLU A 20 22.05 -32.92 -7.52
N LEU A 21 21.47 -31.74 -7.78
CA LEU A 21 20.41 -31.58 -8.78
C LEU A 21 21.04 -31.31 -10.16
N PRO A 22 20.62 -31.92 -11.26
CA PRO A 22 21.15 -31.69 -12.60
C PRO A 22 20.58 -30.44 -13.24
N TYR A 23 21.45 -29.57 -13.75
CA TYR A 23 21.12 -28.46 -14.64
C TYR A 23 20.57 -28.98 -15.98
N MET A 24 19.36 -28.54 -16.33
CA MET A 24 18.78 -28.73 -17.66
C MET A 24 19.47 -27.75 -18.64
N ARG A 25 20.31 -28.27 -19.52
CA ARG A 25 20.89 -27.52 -20.65
C ARG A 25 19.87 -27.54 -21.79
N ILE A 26 19.45 -26.36 -22.22
CA ILE A 26 18.79 -26.16 -23.53
C ILE A 26 19.92 -25.94 -24.53
N GLY A 27 20.06 -26.86 -25.47
CA GLY A 27 21.01 -26.74 -26.57
C GLY A 27 20.46 -25.79 -27.64
N ILE A 28 21.30 -24.86 -28.08
CA ILE A 28 21.14 -24.14 -29.35
C ILE A 28 22.34 -24.54 -30.19
N ASP A 29 22.07 -25.27 -31.28
CA ASP A 29 23.06 -25.67 -32.27
C ASP A 29 23.46 -24.51 -33.17
N GLY A 30 24.75 -24.42 -33.41
CA GLY A 30 25.30 -23.84 -34.61
C GLY A 30 25.91 -22.44 -34.55
N VAL A 31 27.15 -22.30 -34.07
CA VAL A 31 28.21 -21.47 -34.72
C VAL A 31 29.58 -21.95 -34.26
N SER A 32 30.49 -22.20 -35.24
CA SER A 32 31.86 -22.67 -35.09
C SER A 32 32.81 -21.58 -34.54
N PRO A 33 33.82 -21.93 -33.70
CA PRO A 33 34.74 -20.95 -33.13
C PRO A 33 35.97 -20.77 -34.03
N SER A 34 36.22 -19.53 -34.41
CA SER A 34 37.56 -19.13 -34.95
C SER A 34 38.35 -18.37 -33.88
N SER A 35 39.51 -18.86 -33.64
CA SER A 35 40.68 -18.40 -32.87
C SER A 35 40.77 -16.91 -32.52
N VAL A 36 40.93 -16.63 -31.19
CA VAL A 36 41.58 -15.40 -30.71
C VAL A 36 42.66 -15.78 -29.71
N THR A 37 43.89 -15.44 -30.08
CA THR A 37 45.13 -15.59 -29.35
C THR A 37 45.18 -14.65 -28.13
N THR A 38 45.44 -15.22 -26.96
CA THR A 38 45.85 -14.52 -25.73
C THR A 38 47.26 -13.95 -25.85
N ARG A 39 47.42 -12.63 -25.70
CA ARG A 39 48.68 -11.99 -25.35
C ARG A 39 48.61 -11.47 -23.93
N SER A 40 49.43 -12.04 -23.09
CA SER A 40 49.75 -11.54 -21.76
C SER A 40 50.67 -10.31 -21.89
N VAL A 41 50.30 -9.21 -21.22
CA VAL A 41 51.17 -8.05 -21.00
C VAL A 41 51.38 -7.91 -19.51
N THR A 42 52.60 -8.27 -19.08
CA THR A 42 53.17 -7.91 -17.78
C THR A 42 53.70 -6.47 -17.85
N ALA A 43 53.19 -5.58 -17.00
CA ALA A 43 53.77 -4.27 -16.77
C ALA A 43 54.33 -4.18 -15.35
N GLN A 44 55.67 -3.96 -15.30
CA GLN A 44 56.40 -3.70 -14.07
C GLN A 44 56.07 -2.32 -13.49
N ALA A 45 55.93 -2.28 -12.18
CA ALA A 45 55.87 -1.05 -11.41
C ALA A 45 57.27 -0.48 -11.22
N SER A 46 57.49 0.76 -11.61
CA SER A 46 58.60 1.58 -11.13
C SER A 46 58.05 2.88 -10.57
N GLY A 47 58.39 3.13 -9.32
CA GLY A 47 57.92 4.27 -8.57
C GLY A 47 58.49 5.62 -9.02
N MET A 48 57.67 6.65 -8.79
CA MET A 48 58.13 8.03 -8.60
C MET A 48 57.15 8.80 -7.73
N PHE A 49 57.55 9.07 -6.51
CA PHE A 49 56.86 10.01 -5.63
C PHE A 49 57.11 11.43 -6.15
N LEU A 50 56.05 12.14 -6.49
CA LEU A 50 56.05 13.59 -6.62
C LEU A 50 54.89 14.15 -5.80
N ALA A 51 55.26 14.79 -4.71
CA ALA A 51 54.33 15.60 -3.90
C ALA A 51 53.98 16.86 -4.73
N LEU A 52 52.69 17.02 -4.99
CA LEU A 52 52.13 18.30 -5.41
C LEU A 52 51.03 18.68 -4.43
N ASN A 53 51.38 19.54 -3.48
CA ASN A 53 50.43 20.37 -2.76
C ASN A 53 49.80 21.34 -3.78
N SER A 54 48.55 21.11 -4.14
CA SER A 54 47.69 22.13 -4.72
C SER A 54 46.28 21.89 -4.23
N THR A 55 45.83 22.73 -3.30
CA THR A 55 44.42 22.96 -2.96
C THR A 55 43.63 23.20 -4.25
N PRO A 56 42.59 22.41 -4.55
CA PRO A 56 41.66 22.79 -5.59
C PRO A 56 40.80 23.94 -5.03
N GLY A 57 41.09 25.15 -5.50
CA GLY A 57 40.13 26.24 -5.37
C GLY A 57 38.83 25.82 -6.05
N TYR A 58 37.80 25.59 -5.26
CA TYR A 58 36.46 25.56 -5.79
C TYR A 58 36.14 26.95 -6.33
N CYS A 59 36.26 27.13 -7.63
CA CYS A 59 35.58 28.18 -8.33
C CYS A 59 34.10 27.90 -8.17
N ALA A 60 33.43 28.58 -7.22
CA ALA A 60 32.03 28.78 -7.25
C ALA A 60 31.68 29.56 -8.54
N ALA A 61 31.53 28.86 -9.64
CA ALA A 61 30.84 29.41 -10.79
C ALA A 61 29.40 29.69 -10.29
N ALA A 62 29.12 30.97 -10.08
CA ALA A 62 27.75 31.45 -9.93
C ALA A 62 26.97 30.91 -11.15
N MET A 63 26.17 29.87 -10.95
CA MET A 63 25.18 29.44 -11.92
C MET A 63 24.24 30.61 -12.14
N LYS A 64 24.39 31.28 -13.28
CA LYS A 64 23.39 32.20 -13.81
C LYS A 64 22.09 31.44 -13.88
N GLY A 65 20.98 32.08 -13.44
CA GLY A 65 19.64 31.53 -13.38
C GLY A 65 19.33 30.64 -14.61
N GLY A 66 19.51 29.36 -14.46
CA GLY A 66 19.06 28.33 -15.36
C GLY A 66 17.68 27.89 -14.92
N ASP A 67 16.87 27.48 -15.87
CA ASP A 67 15.53 26.93 -15.72
C ASP A 67 15.41 26.15 -14.40
N MET A 68 14.34 26.49 -13.63
CA MET A 68 14.03 25.74 -12.43
C MET A 68 13.77 24.30 -12.85
N ASP A 69 14.60 23.36 -12.34
CA ASP A 69 14.47 21.94 -12.64
C ASP A 69 13.08 21.46 -12.22
N THR A 70 12.14 21.48 -13.16
CA THR A 70 10.81 20.91 -13.00
C THR A 70 10.85 19.45 -13.46
N PHE A 71 9.98 18.64 -12.87
CA PHE A 71 9.85 17.24 -13.23
C PHE A 71 8.38 16.80 -13.12
N LEU A 72 8.04 15.72 -13.81
CA LEU A 72 6.72 15.13 -13.75
C LEU A 72 6.72 13.93 -12.81
N PHE A 73 5.70 13.88 -11.93
CA PHE A 73 5.47 12.71 -11.08
C PHE A 73 4.01 12.28 -11.16
N THR A 74 3.78 10.97 -11.07
CA THR A 74 2.46 10.38 -11.30
C THR A 74 2.07 9.48 -10.13
N SER A 75 0.82 9.61 -9.68
CA SER A 75 0.18 8.64 -8.78
C SER A 75 -1.11 8.13 -9.40
N GLU A 76 -1.47 6.90 -9.07
CA GLU A 76 -2.74 6.30 -9.46
C GLU A 76 -3.62 5.96 -8.26
N SER A 77 -4.89 5.76 -8.50
CA SER A 77 -5.85 5.18 -7.55
C SER A 77 -6.85 4.31 -8.31
N VAL A 78 -7.62 3.53 -7.57
CA VAL A 78 -8.69 2.70 -8.11
C VAL A 78 -9.97 2.86 -7.30
N ASN A 79 -11.11 2.60 -7.93
CA ASN A 79 -12.41 2.67 -7.29
C ASN A 79 -12.63 1.51 -6.31
N GLU A 80 -13.63 1.64 -5.45
CA GLU A 80 -14.05 0.56 -4.53
C GLU A 80 -14.44 -0.74 -5.24
N GLY A 81 -14.91 -0.67 -6.49
CA GLY A 81 -15.29 -1.84 -7.29
C GLY A 81 -14.16 -2.43 -8.14
N HIS A 82 -12.93 -1.93 -8.02
CA HIS A 82 -11.78 -2.63 -8.60
C HIS A 82 -11.61 -4.00 -7.92
N PRO A 83 -11.32 -5.09 -8.66
CA PRO A 83 -11.29 -6.45 -8.09
C PRO A 83 -10.39 -6.59 -6.86
N ASP A 84 -9.18 -6.04 -6.87
CA ASP A 84 -8.29 -6.08 -5.70
C ASP A 84 -8.88 -5.29 -4.52
N LYS A 85 -9.52 -4.15 -4.77
CA LYS A 85 -10.13 -3.34 -3.70
C LYS A 85 -11.43 -3.93 -3.16
N LEU A 86 -12.18 -4.67 -3.97
CA LEU A 86 -13.26 -5.51 -3.47
C LEU A 86 -12.72 -6.53 -2.44
N CYS A 87 -11.61 -7.21 -2.78
CA CYS A 87 -10.99 -8.20 -1.90
C CYS A 87 -10.49 -7.56 -0.59
N ASP A 88 -9.85 -6.40 -0.66
CA ASP A 88 -9.42 -5.64 0.52
C ASP A 88 -10.61 -5.29 1.42
N GLN A 89 -11.72 -4.80 0.85
CA GLN A 89 -12.93 -4.44 1.60
C GLN A 89 -13.60 -5.64 2.25
N VAL A 90 -13.63 -6.79 1.59
CA VAL A 90 -14.17 -8.04 2.17
C VAL A 90 -13.31 -8.48 3.35
N SER A 91 -11.99 -8.52 3.18
CA SER A 91 -11.05 -8.93 4.24
C SER A 91 -11.14 -8.03 5.46
N ASP A 92 -11.25 -6.71 5.25
CA ASP A 92 -11.39 -5.74 6.35
C ASP A 92 -12.79 -5.73 6.97
N ALA A 93 -13.85 -6.03 6.22
CA ALA A 93 -15.20 -6.21 6.79
C ALA A 93 -15.27 -7.42 7.72
N ILE A 94 -14.54 -8.49 7.40
CA ILE A 94 -14.42 -9.66 8.29
C ILE A 94 -13.62 -9.29 9.55
N LEU A 95 -12.53 -8.54 9.41
CA LEU A 95 -11.76 -8.03 10.55
C LEU A 95 -12.63 -7.18 11.48
N ASP A 96 -13.41 -6.23 10.94
CA ASP A 96 -14.32 -5.39 11.72
C ASP A 96 -15.32 -6.23 12.49
N ALA A 97 -15.94 -7.23 11.85
CA ALA A 97 -16.93 -8.12 12.48
C ALA A 97 -16.33 -8.98 13.60
N CYS A 98 -15.07 -9.37 13.48
CA CYS A 98 -14.34 -10.08 14.53
C CYS A 98 -14.06 -9.16 15.72
N LEU A 99 -13.45 -7.99 15.47
CA LEU A 99 -13.03 -7.05 16.52
C LEU A 99 -14.22 -6.41 17.26
N GLU A 100 -15.34 -6.23 16.60
CA GLU A 100 -16.57 -5.69 17.22
C GLU A 100 -17.06 -6.59 18.37
N GLN A 101 -16.96 -7.91 18.22
CA GLN A 101 -17.42 -8.90 19.19
C GLN A 101 -16.30 -9.39 20.12
N ASP A 102 -15.06 -9.41 19.63
CA ASP A 102 -13.89 -9.87 20.38
C ASP A 102 -12.67 -9.00 20.01
N PRO A 103 -12.35 -7.96 20.81
CA PRO A 103 -11.20 -7.07 20.58
C PRO A 103 -9.84 -7.79 20.58
N GLU A 104 -9.78 -9.02 21.09
CA GLU A 104 -8.56 -9.84 21.12
C GLU A 104 -8.45 -10.81 19.93
N SER A 105 -9.37 -10.73 18.97
CA SER A 105 -9.32 -11.53 17.74
C SER A 105 -7.98 -11.43 17.04
N LYS A 106 -7.51 -12.57 16.55
CA LYS A 106 -6.34 -12.68 15.67
C LYS A 106 -6.84 -13.02 14.27
N VAL A 107 -6.59 -12.12 13.35
CA VAL A 107 -7.14 -12.19 12.00
C VAL A 107 -6.01 -12.04 10.99
N ALA A 108 -5.91 -12.99 10.10
CA ALA A 108 -5.14 -12.97 8.86
C ALA A 108 -6.08 -13.49 7.76
N CYS A 109 -6.86 -12.60 7.19
CA CYS A 109 -7.93 -12.94 6.24
C CYS A 109 -7.57 -12.42 4.84
N GLU A 110 -7.41 -13.35 3.91
CA GLU A 110 -7.19 -13.07 2.50
C GLU A 110 -8.47 -13.35 1.70
N THR A 111 -8.67 -12.58 0.66
CA THR A 111 -9.80 -12.73 -0.27
C THR A 111 -9.28 -12.80 -1.71
N VAL A 112 -9.86 -13.66 -2.50
CA VAL A 112 -9.66 -13.72 -3.95
C VAL A 112 -11.02 -13.68 -4.65
N ALA A 113 -11.09 -12.93 -5.74
CA ALA A 113 -12.30 -12.83 -6.55
C ALA A 113 -11.98 -13.01 -8.03
N LYS A 114 -12.79 -13.81 -8.73
CA LYS A 114 -12.73 -13.95 -10.20
C LYS A 114 -14.08 -14.41 -10.74
N THR A 115 -14.56 -13.71 -11.77
CA THR A 115 -15.84 -13.98 -12.41
C THR A 115 -16.96 -14.07 -11.35
N ASP A 116 -17.68 -15.17 -11.23
CA ASP A 116 -18.79 -15.35 -10.30
C ASP A 116 -18.37 -16.03 -8.98
N THR A 117 -17.10 -15.91 -8.59
CA THR A 117 -16.59 -16.58 -7.41
C THR A 117 -15.82 -15.59 -6.51
N VAL A 118 -16.13 -15.61 -5.23
CA VAL A 118 -15.37 -14.94 -4.17
C VAL A 118 -14.98 -15.98 -3.14
N MET A 119 -13.69 -16.09 -2.82
CA MET A 119 -13.20 -16.99 -1.79
C MET A 119 -12.51 -16.18 -0.70
N VAL A 120 -12.84 -16.46 0.54
CA VAL A 120 -12.13 -15.99 1.73
C VAL A 120 -11.39 -17.15 2.39
N PHE A 121 -10.15 -16.93 2.77
CA PHE A 121 -9.30 -17.95 3.36
C PHE A 121 -8.26 -17.32 4.30
N GLY A 122 -7.62 -18.13 5.13
CA GLY A 122 -6.61 -17.67 6.07
C GLY A 122 -6.85 -18.19 7.47
N GLU A 123 -6.25 -17.53 8.46
CA GLU A 123 -6.27 -17.94 9.85
C GLU A 123 -6.97 -16.89 10.72
N ILE A 124 -8.02 -17.34 11.44
CA ILE A 124 -8.77 -16.50 12.38
C ILE A 124 -8.96 -17.24 13.68
N THR A 125 -8.45 -16.66 14.78
CA THR A 125 -8.70 -17.11 16.14
C THR A 125 -9.53 -16.04 16.84
N THR A 126 -10.80 -16.34 17.13
CA THR A 126 -11.75 -15.40 17.72
C THR A 126 -12.85 -16.11 18.52
N LYS A 127 -13.43 -15.39 19.48
CA LYS A 127 -14.66 -15.78 20.15
C LYS A 127 -15.92 -15.25 19.45
N ALA A 128 -15.75 -14.40 18.45
CA ALA A 128 -16.82 -13.83 17.66
C ALA A 128 -17.53 -14.89 16.83
N LYS A 129 -18.84 -14.71 16.67
CA LYS A 129 -19.67 -15.53 15.77
C LYS A 129 -19.84 -14.78 14.46
N VAL A 130 -19.03 -15.10 13.47
CA VAL A 130 -18.98 -14.40 12.19
C VAL A 130 -19.63 -15.24 11.10
N ASN A 131 -20.57 -14.64 10.36
CA ASN A 131 -21.10 -15.22 9.14
C ASN A 131 -20.34 -14.67 7.93
N TYR A 132 -19.28 -15.35 7.57
CA TYR A 132 -18.37 -14.94 6.48
C TYR A 132 -19.10 -14.76 5.16
N GLU A 133 -19.94 -15.71 4.76
CA GLU A 133 -20.71 -15.63 3.50
C GLU A 133 -21.59 -14.37 3.45
N LYS A 134 -22.31 -14.08 4.54
CA LYS A 134 -23.15 -12.89 4.62
C LYS A 134 -22.32 -11.62 4.45
N ILE A 135 -21.16 -11.53 5.12
CA ILE A 135 -20.27 -10.36 5.02
C ILE A 135 -19.76 -10.17 3.59
N VAL A 136 -19.32 -11.25 2.93
CA VAL A 136 -18.91 -11.21 1.52
C VAL A 136 -20.02 -10.64 0.64
N ARG A 137 -21.23 -11.19 0.75
CA ARG A 137 -22.39 -10.75 -0.07
C ARG A 137 -22.77 -9.30 0.21
N ASP A 138 -22.85 -8.92 1.49
CA ASP A 138 -23.20 -7.55 1.87
C ASP A 138 -22.15 -6.53 1.42
N THR A 139 -20.86 -6.85 1.50
CA THR A 139 -19.78 -6.00 1.00
C THR A 139 -19.88 -5.83 -0.51
N CYS A 140 -19.99 -6.92 -1.26
CA CYS A 140 -20.14 -6.88 -2.72
C CYS A 140 -21.37 -6.07 -3.15
N ARG A 141 -22.51 -6.25 -2.47
CA ARG A 141 -23.75 -5.50 -2.73
C ARG A 141 -23.58 -4.01 -2.41
N GLY A 142 -22.94 -3.67 -1.28
CA GLY A 142 -22.65 -2.30 -0.87
C GLY A 142 -21.75 -1.54 -1.83
N ILE A 143 -20.83 -2.23 -2.50
CA ILE A 143 -20.00 -1.69 -3.59
C ILE A 143 -20.86 -1.43 -4.84
N GLY A 144 -21.90 -2.24 -5.10
CA GLY A 144 -22.78 -2.12 -6.25
C GLY A 144 -22.68 -3.28 -7.24
N PHE A 145 -22.13 -4.43 -6.82
CA PHE A 145 -22.13 -5.66 -7.59
C PHE A 145 -23.45 -6.41 -7.39
N THR A 146 -24.46 -6.06 -8.18
CA THR A 146 -25.84 -6.50 -8.03
C THR A 146 -26.35 -7.34 -9.19
N SER A 147 -25.55 -7.54 -10.22
CA SER A 147 -25.86 -8.41 -11.37
C SER A 147 -24.59 -8.80 -12.11
N PRO A 148 -24.61 -9.87 -12.93
CA PRO A 148 -23.48 -10.25 -13.78
C PRO A 148 -23.03 -9.12 -14.73
N ASP A 149 -23.93 -8.26 -15.18
CA ASP A 149 -23.65 -7.17 -16.12
C ASP A 149 -22.73 -6.09 -15.53
N VAL A 150 -22.73 -5.94 -14.20
CA VAL A 150 -21.82 -5.00 -13.52
C VAL A 150 -20.50 -5.63 -13.09
N GLY A 151 -20.33 -6.94 -13.33
CA GLY A 151 -19.07 -7.65 -13.10
C GLY A 151 -19.09 -8.70 -12.00
N LEU A 152 -20.14 -8.73 -11.15
CA LEU A 152 -20.42 -9.75 -10.12
C LEU A 152 -21.87 -9.62 -9.64
N ASP A 153 -22.51 -10.73 -9.35
CA ASP A 153 -23.79 -10.77 -8.66
C ASP A 153 -23.60 -11.22 -7.22
N ALA A 154 -23.74 -10.30 -6.28
CA ALA A 154 -23.54 -10.56 -4.84
C ALA A 154 -24.51 -11.61 -4.27
N ASP A 155 -25.73 -11.74 -4.85
CA ASP A 155 -26.74 -12.66 -4.36
C ASP A 155 -26.55 -14.09 -4.90
N HIS A 156 -26.00 -14.23 -6.10
CA HIS A 156 -25.89 -15.52 -6.80
C HIS A 156 -24.47 -16.01 -6.99
N CYS A 157 -23.43 -15.19 -6.73
CA CYS A 157 -22.04 -15.61 -6.86
C CYS A 157 -21.73 -16.77 -5.91
N LYS A 158 -20.76 -17.58 -6.30
CA LYS A 158 -20.23 -18.66 -5.47
C LYS A 158 -19.32 -18.07 -4.39
N VAL A 159 -19.69 -18.25 -3.11
CA VAL A 159 -18.82 -17.88 -1.98
C VAL A 159 -18.18 -19.14 -1.42
N LEU A 160 -16.84 -19.12 -1.31
CA LEU A 160 -16.05 -20.18 -0.71
C LEU A 160 -15.41 -19.63 0.57
N VAL A 161 -15.43 -20.44 1.63
CA VAL A 161 -14.83 -20.07 2.92
C VAL A 161 -13.88 -21.19 3.34
N ASN A 162 -12.61 -20.85 3.52
CA ASN A 162 -11.57 -21.76 4.02
C ASN A 162 -10.77 -21.05 5.12
N ILE A 163 -11.40 -20.88 6.28
CA ILE A 163 -10.82 -20.24 7.45
C ILE A 163 -10.45 -21.31 8.46
N GLU A 164 -9.21 -21.28 8.96
CA GLU A 164 -8.68 -22.16 9.98
C GLU A 164 -8.29 -21.36 11.24
N GLU A 165 -8.04 -22.03 12.36
CA GLU A 165 -7.46 -21.40 13.54
C GLU A 165 -5.96 -21.22 13.38
N GLN A 166 -5.41 -20.13 13.95
CA GLN A 166 -3.99 -19.85 13.89
C GLN A 166 -3.16 -20.98 14.55
N SER A 167 -2.00 -21.30 13.93
CA SER A 167 -1.05 -22.29 14.46
C SER A 167 -0.69 -21.99 15.92
N PRO A 168 -0.70 -23.02 16.81
CA PRO A 168 -0.30 -22.88 18.21
C PRO A 168 1.13 -22.35 18.38
N ASP A 169 2.04 -22.66 17.46
CA ASP A 169 3.45 -22.23 17.51
C ASP A 169 3.59 -20.71 17.31
N ILE A 170 2.83 -20.15 16.37
CA ILE A 170 2.75 -18.69 16.15
C ILE A 170 2.05 -18.04 17.33
N ALA A 171 1.00 -18.67 17.85
CA ALA A 171 0.23 -18.19 18.99
C ALA A 171 1.08 -17.94 20.24
N GLN A 172 2.08 -18.78 20.51
CA GLN A 172 2.96 -18.67 21.68
C GLN A 172 3.77 -17.36 21.69
N GLY A 173 4.26 -16.91 20.54
CA GLY A 173 5.02 -15.65 20.42
C GLY A 173 4.16 -14.39 20.47
N VAL A 174 2.94 -14.46 19.95
CA VAL A 174 2.06 -13.32 19.66
C VAL A 174 0.91 -13.19 20.65
N HIS A 175 0.47 -14.28 21.32
CA HIS A 175 -0.65 -14.30 22.27
C HIS A 175 -0.26 -13.85 23.69
N GLY A 176 0.82 -13.08 23.82
CA GLY A 176 1.24 -12.49 25.10
C GLY A 176 0.16 -11.70 25.82
N HIS A 177 -0.94 -11.32 25.14
CA HIS A 177 -2.08 -10.61 25.72
C HIS A 177 -2.80 -11.38 26.85
N LEU A 178 -2.68 -12.69 26.92
CA LEU A 178 -3.28 -13.52 27.99
C LEU A 178 -2.43 -13.51 29.27
N THR A 179 -1.12 -13.20 29.17
CA THR A 179 -0.17 -13.33 30.29
C THR A 179 0.82 -12.16 30.38
N LYS A 180 0.91 -11.32 29.35
CA LYS A 180 1.86 -10.19 29.27
C LYS A 180 1.10 -8.87 29.27
N LYS A 181 1.77 -7.84 29.78
CA LYS A 181 1.31 -6.46 29.65
C LYS A 181 1.47 -5.99 28.21
N PRO A 182 0.73 -4.97 27.74
CA PRO A 182 0.83 -4.46 26.37
C PRO A 182 2.27 -4.12 25.94
N GLU A 183 3.07 -3.56 26.84
CA GLU A 183 4.47 -3.21 26.60
C GLU A 183 5.41 -4.41 26.39
N GLU A 184 4.98 -5.61 26.74
CA GLU A 184 5.76 -6.87 26.64
C GLU A 184 5.33 -7.69 25.43
N ILE A 185 4.29 -7.26 24.69
CA ILE A 185 3.81 -7.97 23.50
C ILE A 185 4.77 -7.73 22.35
N GLY A 186 5.35 -8.80 21.83
CA GLY A 186 6.27 -8.77 20.69
C GLY A 186 5.56 -8.60 19.35
N ALA A 187 6.33 -8.25 18.33
CA ALA A 187 5.83 -8.16 16.97
C ALA A 187 5.32 -9.50 16.46
N GLY A 188 4.20 -9.50 15.74
CA GLY A 188 3.61 -10.70 15.16
C GLY A 188 4.39 -11.26 13.98
N ASP A 189 5.31 -10.49 13.41
CA ASP A 189 6.20 -10.88 12.33
C ASP A 189 7.46 -10.01 12.34
N GLN A 190 8.45 -10.38 11.56
CA GLN A 190 9.52 -9.47 11.15
C GLN A 190 9.03 -8.53 10.06
N GLY A 191 9.74 -7.40 9.87
CA GLY A 191 9.45 -6.50 8.75
C GLY A 191 9.94 -5.08 9.00
N HIS A 192 9.73 -4.22 8.00
CA HIS A 192 10.00 -2.78 8.10
C HIS A 192 8.86 -2.00 7.46
N MET A 193 8.49 -0.90 8.08
CA MET A 193 7.35 -0.07 7.69
C MET A 193 7.79 1.38 7.56
N PHE A 194 7.11 2.11 6.68
CA PHE A 194 7.41 3.50 6.40
C PHE A 194 6.19 4.40 6.64
N GLY A 195 6.46 5.56 7.23
CA GLY A 195 5.55 6.69 7.29
C GLY A 195 6.11 7.86 6.50
N TYR A 196 5.25 8.55 5.78
CA TYR A 196 5.63 9.71 4.97
C TYR A 196 4.65 10.86 5.18
N ALA A 197 5.17 12.09 5.12
CA ALA A 197 4.37 13.32 5.11
C ALA A 197 5.09 14.41 4.33
N THR A 198 4.32 15.34 3.75
CA THR A 198 4.82 16.48 2.98
C THR A 198 3.85 17.66 3.13
N ASP A 199 4.34 18.87 3.04
CA ASP A 199 3.54 20.11 3.20
C ASP A 199 2.79 20.55 1.93
N GLU A 200 2.71 19.68 0.92
CA GLU A 200 2.07 19.97 -0.37
C GLU A 200 0.55 20.19 -0.27
N THR A 201 -0.11 19.55 0.68
CA THR A 201 -1.56 19.56 0.87
C THR A 201 -1.94 19.70 2.33
N LEU A 202 -3.19 20.08 2.61
CA LEU A 202 -3.71 20.15 3.98
C LEU A 202 -3.73 18.80 4.69
N GLU A 203 -3.86 17.72 3.92
CA GLU A 203 -3.80 16.34 4.39
C GLU A 203 -2.37 15.93 4.80
N LEU A 204 -1.37 16.76 4.49
CA LEU A 204 0.05 16.45 4.60
C LEU A 204 0.42 15.18 3.82
N MET A 205 -0.08 15.11 2.59
CA MET A 205 0.06 14.02 1.63
C MET A 205 0.50 14.57 0.27
N PRO A 206 1.11 13.74 -0.60
CA PRO A 206 1.47 14.13 -1.96
C PRO A 206 0.25 14.54 -2.79
N LEU A 207 0.33 15.66 -3.51
CA LEU A 207 -0.79 16.18 -4.30
C LEU A 207 -1.26 15.19 -5.38
N THR A 208 -0.33 14.50 -6.06
CA THR A 208 -0.68 13.49 -7.08
C THR A 208 -1.57 12.39 -6.50
N HIS A 209 -1.21 11.87 -5.32
CA HIS A 209 -1.96 10.84 -4.64
C HIS A 209 -3.32 11.33 -4.16
N VAL A 210 -3.37 12.50 -3.54
CA VAL A 210 -4.62 13.11 -3.06
C VAL A 210 -5.60 13.32 -4.21
N LEU A 211 -5.14 13.86 -5.33
CA LEU A 211 -6.01 14.10 -6.50
C LEU A 211 -6.49 12.79 -7.14
N ALA A 212 -5.59 11.82 -7.35
CA ALA A 212 -5.98 10.52 -7.92
C ALA A 212 -7.02 9.82 -7.05
N THR A 213 -6.80 9.80 -5.73
CA THR A 213 -7.72 9.19 -4.76
C THR A 213 -9.07 9.90 -4.71
N LYS A 214 -9.07 11.25 -4.65
CA LYS A 214 -10.32 12.04 -4.65
C LYS A 214 -11.11 11.89 -5.95
N LEU A 215 -10.45 11.76 -7.10
CA LEU A 215 -11.12 11.46 -8.38
C LEU A 215 -11.84 10.11 -8.33
N GLY A 216 -11.19 9.07 -7.82
CA GLY A 216 -11.79 7.74 -7.65
C GLY A 216 -12.99 7.77 -6.69
N SER A 217 -12.86 8.44 -5.56
CA SER A 217 -13.95 8.62 -4.60
C SER A 217 -15.13 9.40 -5.20
N LYS A 218 -14.84 10.45 -6.01
CA LYS A 218 -15.88 11.24 -6.68
C LYS A 218 -16.61 10.45 -7.75
N LEU A 219 -15.92 9.57 -8.49
CA LEU A 219 -16.58 8.63 -9.42
C LEU A 219 -17.62 7.77 -8.69
N THR A 220 -17.27 7.21 -7.54
CA THR A 220 -18.21 6.43 -6.72
C THR A 220 -19.36 7.26 -6.20
N GLU A 221 -19.10 8.49 -5.74
CA GLU A 221 -20.14 9.41 -5.28
C GLU A 221 -21.18 9.69 -6.37
N VAL A 222 -20.73 10.11 -7.57
CA VAL A 222 -21.64 10.45 -8.68
C VAL A 222 -22.34 9.24 -9.28
N ARG A 223 -21.79 8.04 -9.12
CA ARG A 223 -22.46 6.78 -9.44
C ARG A 223 -23.58 6.48 -8.45
N LYS A 224 -23.26 6.48 -7.14
CA LYS A 224 -24.22 6.12 -6.08
C LYS A 224 -25.37 7.12 -5.92
N ASN A 225 -25.11 8.40 -6.13
CA ASN A 225 -26.14 9.44 -6.09
C ASN A 225 -26.90 9.64 -7.41
N MET A 226 -26.61 8.78 -8.41
CA MET A 226 -27.26 8.79 -9.73
C MET A 226 -27.04 10.06 -10.58
N THR A 227 -26.03 10.88 -10.28
CA THR A 227 -25.62 11.99 -11.14
C THR A 227 -25.10 11.48 -12.49
N CYS A 228 -24.32 10.37 -12.47
CA CYS A 228 -23.87 9.66 -13.65
C CYS A 228 -24.35 8.20 -13.59
N PRO A 229 -25.61 7.91 -13.94
CA PRO A 229 -26.23 6.57 -13.75
C PRO A 229 -25.62 5.49 -14.63
N TRP A 230 -24.92 5.89 -15.69
CA TRP A 230 -24.21 5.00 -16.60
C TRP A 230 -22.92 4.44 -16.02
N LEU A 231 -22.39 4.99 -14.91
CA LEU A 231 -21.17 4.49 -14.24
C LEU A 231 -21.41 3.12 -13.62
N ARG A 232 -20.40 2.27 -13.72
CA ARG A 232 -20.31 0.96 -13.06
C ARG A 232 -19.23 1.00 -11.95
N PRO A 233 -19.18 -0.03 -11.07
CA PRO A 233 -18.31 0.02 -9.87
C PRO A 233 -16.81 0.10 -10.14
N ASP A 234 -16.30 -0.56 -11.20
CA ASP A 234 -14.86 -0.63 -11.48
C ASP A 234 -14.33 0.64 -12.15
N GLY A 235 -13.10 0.98 -11.85
CA GLY A 235 -12.44 2.12 -12.47
C GLY A 235 -11.08 2.42 -11.86
N LYS A 236 -10.28 3.18 -12.62
CA LYS A 236 -8.94 3.65 -12.26
C LYS A 236 -8.80 5.12 -12.56
N THR A 237 -8.02 5.80 -11.74
CA THR A 237 -7.67 7.21 -11.91
C THR A 237 -6.16 7.38 -11.80
N GLN A 238 -5.59 8.31 -12.55
CA GLN A 238 -4.18 8.62 -12.49
C GLN A 238 -4.00 10.12 -12.71
N VAL A 239 -3.11 10.73 -11.93
CA VAL A 239 -2.80 12.15 -12.03
C VAL A 239 -1.29 12.33 -12.11
N THR A 240 -0.84 13.06 -13.13
CA THR A 240 0.54 13.53 -13.27
C THR A 240 0.59 15.01 -12.95
N VAL A 241 1.44 15.41 -12.03
CA VAL A 241 1.68 16.79 -11.63
C VAL A 241 3.09 17.20 -12.02
N GLU A 242 3.24 18.41 -12.49
CA GLU A 242 4.52 19.07 -12.68
C GLU A 242 4.95 19.70 -11.36
N TYR A 243 6.14 19.33 -10.90
CA TYR A 243 6.73 19.75 -9.62
C TYR A 243 8.03 20.53 -9.84
N LYS A 244 8.32 21.38 -8.86
CA LYS A 244 9.64 21.95 -8.63
C LYS A 244 10.23 21.38 -7.34
N ASN A 245 11.52 21.02 -7.35
CA ASN A 245 12.26 20.71 -6.15
C ASN A 245 12.81 22.02 -5.53
N ASP A 246 12.39 22.32 -4.32
CA ASP A 246 12.82 23.50 -3.57
C ASP A 246 13.59 23.06 -2.31
N GLY A 247 14.89 22.78 -2.50
CA GLY A 247 15.78 22.36 -1.41
C GLY A 247 15.36 21.05 -0.73
N GLY A 248 14.68 20.15 -1.46
CA GLY A 248 14.16 18.89 -0.95
C GLY A 248 12.63 18.89 -0.74
N ALA A 249 12.01 20.05 -0.56
CA ALA A 249 10.56 20.18 -0.56
C ALA A 249 9.99 20.12 -1.98
N MET A 250 8.81 19.52 -2.11
CA MET A 250 8.12 19.37 -3.40
C MET A 250 7.06 20.44 -3.56
N ILE A 251 7.21 21.28 -4.59
CA ILE A 251 6.26 22.35 -4.90
C ILE A 251 5.47 21.96 -6.13
N PRO A 252 4.17 21.63 -6.00
CA PRO A 252 3.31 21.36 -7.16
C PRO A 252 3.04 22.65 -7.94
N ILE A 253 3.23 22.59 -9.26
CA ILE A 253 3.05 23.73 -10.17
C ILE A 253 1.69 23.63 -10.87
N ARG A 254 1.44 22.52 -11.57
CA ARG A 254 0.23 22.30 -12.36
C ARG A 254 -0.06 20.82 -12.55
N VAL A 255 -1.29 20.49 -12.82
CA VAL A 255 -1.67 19.16 -13.29
C VAL A 255 -1.33 19.04 -14.77
N HIS A 256 -0.39 18.17 -15.09
CA HIS A 256 0.02 17.90 -16.47
C HIS A 256 -0.96 16.97 -17.18
N THR A 257 -1.35 15.85 -16.53
CA THR A 257 -2.23 14.85 -17.15
C THR A 257 -3.22 14.29 -16.13
N VAL A 258 -4.47 14.12 -16.56
CA VAL A 258 -5.51 13.39 -15.85
C VAL A 258 -5.94 12.22 -16.72
N LEU A 259 -5.84 10.99 -16.18
CA LEU A 259 -6.33 9.79 -16.83
C LEU A 259 -7.42 9.17 -15.95
N ILE A 260 -8.58 8.87 -16.56
CA ILE A 260 -9.68 8.14 -15.93
C ILE A 260 -10.10 7.01 -16.87
N SER A 261 -10.08 5.77 -16.36
CA SER A 261 -10.65 4.60 -17.02
C SER A 261 -11.75 4.06 -16.12
N THR A 262 -13.00 4.16 -16.53
CA THR A 262 -14.15 3.77 -15.72
C THR A 262 -15.06 2.84 -16.48
N GLN A 263 -15.55 1.81 -15.78
CA GLN A 263 -16.56 0.89 -16.28
C GLN A 263 -17.88 1.64 -16.47
N HIS A 264 -18.59 1.33 -17.54
CA HIS A 264 -19.82 2.00 -17.94
C HIS A 264 -20.84 1.04 -18.56
N ASP A 265 -22.10 1.42 -18.65
CA ASP A 265 -23.08 0.64 -19.40
C ASP A 265 -22.91 0.80 -20.94
N GLU A 266 -23.59 -0.05 -21.69
CA GLU A 266 -23.41 -0.09 -23.15
C GLU A 266 -24.04 1.11 -23.88
N THR A 267 -24.91 1.85 -23.22
CA THR A 267 -25.76 2.86 -23.91
C THR A 267 -25.10 4.23 -23.98
N VAL A 268 -24.10 4.50 -23.11
CA VAL A 268 -23.41 5.79 -23.06
C VAL A 268 -22.32 5.89 -24.12
N THR A 269 -22.19 7.05 -24.77
CA THR A 269 -21.12 7.31 -25.74
C THR A 269 -19.86 7.85 -25.09
N ASN A 270 -18.71 7.71 -25.75
CA ASN A 270 -17.43 8.23 -25.24
C ASN A 270 -17.45 9.76 -25.08
N GLU A 271 -18.16 10.48 -25.95
CA GLU A 271 -18.32 11.93 -25.88
C GLU A 271 -19.11 12.33 -24.62
N GLN A 272 -20.18 11.59 -24.30
CA GLN A 272 -20.96 11.81 -23.08
C GLN A 272 -20.12 11.49 -21.83
N ILE A 273 -19.40 10.36 -21.83
CA ILE A 273 -18.47 9.98 -20.76
C ILE A 273 -17.47 11.12 -20.53
N ALA A 274 -16.81 11.60 -21.58
CA ALA A 274 -15.80 12.64 -21.45
C ALA A 274 -16.38 13.98 -20.93
N LYS A 275 -17.58 14.34 -21.35
CA LYS A 275 -18.28 15.53 -20.89
C LYS A 275 -18.63 15.43 -19.41
N ASP A 276 -19.28 14.35 -19.01
CA ASP A 276 -19.76 14.14 -17.64
C ASP A 276 -18.59 14.01 -16.65
N LEU A 277 -17.53 13.30 -17.03
CA LEU A 277 -16.33 13.18 -16.20
C LEU A 277 -15.66 14.54 -15.96
N LYS A 278 -15.58 15.40 -16.98
CA LYS A 278 -15.05 16.76 -16.82
C LYS A 278 -15.91 17.60 -15.88
N GLU A 279 -17.24 17.56 -16.05
CA GLU A 279 -18.16 18.41 -15.31
C GLU A 279 -18.37 17.95 -13.87
N HIS A 280 -18.61 16.65 -13.67
CA HIS A 280 -19.09 16.11 -12.39
C HIS A 280 -17.97 15.48 -11.54
N VAL A 281 -16.80 15.16 -12.14
CA VAL A 281 -15.69 14.49 -11.43
C VAL A 281 -14.46 15.38 -11.38
N ILE A 282 -13.94 15.85 -12.52
CA ILE A 282 -12.65 16.55 -12.57
C ILE A 282 -12.75 17.96 -11.98
N LYS A 283 -13.68 18.79 -12.47
CA LYS A 283 -13.85 20.17 -12.01
C LYS A 283 -14.12 20.30 -10.51
N PRO A 284 -14.95 19.44 -9.87
CA PRO A 284 -15.18 19.51 -8.43
C PRO A 284 -13.98 19.06 -7.57
N VAL A 285 -13.07 18.27 -8.13
CA VAL A 285 -11.96 17.65 -7.38
C VAL A 285 -10.66 18.42 -7.57
N ILE A 286 -10.31 18.80 -8.80
CA ILE A 286 -9.03 19.43 -9.07
C ILE A 286 -9.22 20.96 -9.01
N PRO A 287 -8.52 21.65 -8.07
CA PRO A 287 -8.59 23.10 -7.97
C PRO A 287 -8.19 23.78 -9.29
N ALA A 288 -8.95 24.79 -9.70
CA ALA A 288 -8.76 25.46 -10.98
C ALA A 288 -7.34 26.03 -11.17
N GLN A 289 -6.68 26.41 -10.09
CA GLN A 289 -5.29 26.91 -10.11
C GLN A 289 -4.26 25.91 -10.64
N TYR A 290 -4.57 24.60 -10.61
CA TYR A 290 -3.70 23.55 -11.13
C TYR A 290 -4.05 23.11 -12.55
N LEU A 291 -5.17 23.59 -13.13
CA LEU A 291 -5.59 23.28 -14.49
C LEU A 291 -5.27 24.45 -15.43
N ASP A 292 -4.74 24.14 -16.60
CA ASP A 292 -4.47 25.11 -17.66
C ASP A 292 -4.80 24.53 -19.05
N GLU A 293 -4.58 25.34 -20.10
CA GLU A 293 -4.84 24.95 -21.49
C GLU A 293 -3.96 23.80 -21.99
N LYS A 294 -2.83 23.54 -21.30
CA LYS A 294 -1.89 22.46 -21.61
C LYS A 294 -2.20 21.17 -20.88
N THR A 295 -3.19 21.15 -19.97
CA THR A 295 -3.57 19.94 -19.23
C THR A 295 -4.17 18.89 -20.17
N ILE A 296 -3.59 17.71 -20.17
CA ILE A 296 -3.97 16.59 -21.04
C ILE A 296 -5.01 15.72 -20.31
N PHE A 297 -6.10 15.41 -20.99
CA PHE A 297 -7.17 14.54 -20.46
C PHE A 297 -7.27 13.26 -21.28
N HIS A 298 -7.07 12.11 -20.64
CA HIS A 298 -7.33 10.79 -21.19
C HIS A 298 -8.53 10.19 -20.46
N LEU A 299 -9.71 10.24 -21.09
CA LEU A 299 -10.98 9.79 -20.51
C LEU A 299 -11.47 8.58 -21.29
N ASN A 300 -11.44 7.40 -20.68
CA ASN A 300 -11.64 6.10 -21.31
C ASN A 300 -10.84 5.94 -22.62
N PRO A 301 -9.51 6.09 -22.61
CA PRO A 301 -8.70 6.12 -23.83
C PRO A 301 -8.73 4.80 -24.62
N SER A 302 -9.08 3.69 -23.98
CA SER A 302 -9.29 2.40 -24.63
C SER A 302 -10.65 2.30 -25.37
N GLY A 303 -11.52 3.30 -25.19
CA GLY A 303 -12.87 3.34 -25.75
C GLY A 303 -13.86 2.59 -24.85
N ARG A 304 -14.20 1.34 -25.17
CA ARG A 304 -15.23 0.55 -24.45
C ARG A 304 -14.65 -0.11 -23.20
N PHE A 305 -15.32 0.12 -22.04
CA PHE A 305 -15.04 -0.56 -20.78
C PHE A 305 -16.36 -0.98 -20.09
N VAL A 306 -17.06 -1.94 -20.69
CA VAL A 306 -18.34 -2.47 -20.19
C VAL A 306 -18.11 -3.65 -19.27
N ILE A 307 -17.21 -4.59 -19.65
CA ILE A 307 -16.83 -5.72 -18.81
C ILE A 307 -15.76 -5.26 -17.82
N GLY A 308 -16.09 -5.31 -16.53
CA GLY A 308 -15.20 -4.91 -15.43
C GLY A 308 -15.46 -5.73 -14.17
N GLY A 309 -14.91 -5.28 -13.03
CA GLY A 309 -14.96 -6.00 -11.77
C GLY A 309 -14.32 -7.40 -11.87
N PRO A 310 -14.67 -8.34 -10.99
CA PRO A 310 -14.15 -9.72 -11.00
C PRO A 310 -14.35 -10.48 -12.31
N HIS A 311 -15.35 -10.11 -13.11
CA HIS A 311 -15.53 -10.68 -14.44
C HIS A 311 -14.38 -10.29 -15.38
N GLY A 312 -13.97 -9.02 -15.35
CA GLY A 312 -12.88 -8.50 -16.19
C GLY A 312 -11.51 -8.99 -15.75
N ASP A 313 -11.18 -8.90 -14.50
CA ASP A 313 -9.86 -9.23 -13.92
C ASP A 313 -9.98 -9.92 -12.58
N ALA A 314 -8.94 -10.66 -12.18
CA ALA A 314 -8.87 -11.31 -10.88
C ALA A 314 -8.45 -10.29 -9.81
N GLY A 315 -9.09 -10.36 -8.63
CA GLY A 315 -8.74 -9.58 -7.46
C GLY A 315 -8.13 -10.42 -6.35
N LEU A 316 -7.20 -9.84 -5.61
CA LEU A 316 -6.62 -10.40 -4.39
C LEU A 316 -6.40 -9.30 -3.36
N THR A 317 -6.53 -9.65 -2.07
CA THR A 317 -6.16 -8.79 -0.95
C THR A 317 -4.69 -8.40 -1.03
N GLY A 318 -4.38 -7.12 -0.77
CA GLY A 318 -3.02 -6.62 -0.64
C GLY A 318 -2.26 -6.41 -1.95
N ARG A 319 -2.95 -6.30 -3.09
CA ARG A 319 -2.31 -6.03 -4.40
C ARG A 319 -2.32 -4.55 -4.81
N LYS A 320 -2.76 -3.65 -3.92
CA LYS A 320 -2.82 -2.20 -4.18
C LYS A 320 -2.13 -1.39 -3.08
N ILE A 321 -1.03 -1.93 -2.54
CA ILE A 321 -0.33 -1.38 -1.38
C ILE A 321 0.23 0.04 -1.59
N ILE A 322 0.57 0.42 -2.80
CA ILE A 322 1.05 1.77 -3.12
C ILE A 322 -0.11 2.78 -3.11
N ILE A 323 -1.28 2.36 -3.59
CA ILE A 323 -2.52 3.17 -3.53
C ILE A 323 -2.97 3.32 -2.07
N ASP A 324 -2.80 2.28 -1.26
CA ASP A 324 -3.15 2.29 0.17
C ASP A 324 -2.32 3.30 0.97
N THR A 325 -1.14 3.69 0.47
CA THR A 325 -0.16 4.50 1.20
C THR A 325 0.05 5.89 0.56
N TYR A 326 1.12 6.07 -0.23
CA TYR A 326 1.55 7.43 -0.64
C TYR A 326 1.62 7.62 -2.15
N GLY A 327 1.09 6.69 -2.96
CA GLY A 327 1.02 6.82 -4.41
C GLY A 327 2.39 6.84 -5.12
N GLY A 328 3.39 6.16 -4.55
CA GLY A 328 4.75 6.09 -5.11
C GLY A 328 5.74 7.06 -4.49
N TRP A 329 5.29 8.02 -3.67
CA TRP A 329 6.16 8.85 -2.85
C TRP A 329 6.59 8.14 -1.57
N GLY A 330 7.69 8.60 -0.96
CA GLY A 330 8.25 7.95 0.22
C GLY A 330 8.80 6.56 -0.12
N ALA A 331 8.46 5.59 0.73
CA ALA A 331 8.83 4.18 0.57
C ALA A 331 7.72 3.27 1.07
N HIS A 332 7.82 1.97 0.77
CA HIS A 332 6.91 0.94 1.26
C HIS A 332 7.70 -0.32 1.66
N GLY A 333 7.34 -0.93 2.78
CA GLY A 333 8.00 -2.15 3.28
C GLY A 333 7.53 -3.44 2.61
N GLY A 334 6.48 -3.39 1.78
CA GLY A 334 5.93 -4.52 1.04
C GLY A 334 4.75 -5.22 1.72
N GLY A 335 4.49 -4.97 3.01
CA GLY A 335 3.40 -5.60 3.75
C GLY A 335 2.02 -5.01 3.41
N ALA A 336 1.05 -5.87 3.12
CA ALA A 336 -0.35 -5.49 2.94
C ALA A 336 -1.00 -5.18 4.29
N PHE A 337 -2.05 -4.34 4.29
CA PHE A 337 -2.78 -3.91 5.49
C PHE A 337 -4.08 -4.67 5.68
N SER A 338 -4.93 -4.71 4.65
CA SER A 338 -6.29 -5.27 4.73
C SER A 338 -6.28 -6.74 5.18
N GLY A 339 -7.27 -7.11 5.99
CA GLY A 339 -7.41 -8.44 6.56
C GLY A 339 -6.51 -8.75 7.75
N LYS A 340 -5.68 -7.82 8.21
CA LYS A 340 -4.72 -8.01 9.31
C LYS A 340 -5.15 -7.26 10.56
N ASP A 341 -5.21 -7.98 11.69
CA ASP A 341 -5.45 -7.38 13.02
C ASP A 341 -4.23 -6.58 13.53
N PRO A 342 -4.39 -5.75 14.59
CA PRO A 342 -3.33 -4.84 15.06
C PRO A 342 -2.03 -5.50 15.57
N THR A 343 -1.99 -6.80 15.77
CA THR A 343 -0.74 -7.51 16.15
C THR A 343 0.21 -7.67 14.96
N LYS A 344 -0.30 -7.55 13.73
CA LYS A 344 0.48 -7.58 12.50
C LYS A 344 1.10 -6.18 12.29
N VAL A 345 2.40 -6.09 12.51
CA VAL A 345 3.16 -4.83 12.42
C VAL A 345 3.18 -4.21 11.03
N ASP A 346 2.95 -4.99 9.97
CA ASP A 346 2.75 -4.47 8.61
C ASP A 346 1.73 -3.33 8.61
N ARG A 347 0.63 -3.50 9.35
CA ARG A 347 -0.44 -2.51 9.47
C ARG A 347 -0.18 -1.52 10.60
N SER A 348 -0.05 -1.99 11.83
CA SER A 348 0.06 -1.14 13.02
C SER A 348 1.34 -0.29 13.01
N GLY A 349 2.47 -0.87 12.61
CA GLY A 349 3.73 -0.17 12.45
C GLY A 349 3.68 0.92 11.38
N ALA A 350 3.05 0.64 10.22
CA ALA A 350 2.85 1.66 9.18
C ALA A 350 1.98 2.82 9.68
N TYR A 351 0.96 2.55 10.49
CA TYR A 351 0.07 3.58 11.04
C TYR A 351 0.79 4.50 12.04
N ILE A 352 1.57 3.96 12.96
CA ILE A 352 2.29 4.79 13.94
C ILE A 352 3.39 5.63 13.29
N VAL A 353 4.13 5.10 12.29
CA VAL A 353 5.14 5.88 11.59
C VAL A 353 4.54 6.94 10.68
N ARG A 354 3.32 6.72 10.14
CA ARG A 354 2.55 7.79 9.48
C ARG A 354 2.21 8.91 10.45
N GLN A 355 1.71 8.59 11.66
CA GLN A 355 1.42 9.60 12.67
C GLN A 355 2.68 10.39 13.06
N ALA A 356 3.82 9.71 13.21
CA ALA A 356 5.08 10.33 13.53
C ALA A 356 5.55 11.30 12.42
N ALA A 357 5.60 10.85 11.16
CA ALA A 357 5.98 11.67 10.02
C ALA A 357 5.06 12.89 9.85
N LYS A 358 3.74 12.67 9.96
CA LYS A 358 2.72 13.73 9.90
C LYS A 358 2.92 14.77 11.00
N SER A 359 3.22 14.33 12.23
CA SER A 359 3.44 15.20 13.37
C SER A 359 4.71 16.04 13.22
N VAL A 360 5.79 15.48 12.65
CA VAL A 360 7.03 16.24 12.35
C VAL A 360 6.73 17.37 11.38
N VAL A 361 6.03 17.11 10.30
CA VAL A 361 5.70 18.15 9.30
C VAL A 361 4.70 19.16 9.86
N ALA A 362 3.65 18.72 10.54
CA ALA A 362 2.64 19.58 11.14
C ALA A 362 3.22 20.52 12.24
N SER A 363 4.29 20.09 12.91
CA SER A 363 4.99 20.89 13.92
C SER A 363 6.02 21.87 13.32
N GLY A 364 6.17 21.91 11.99
CA GLY A 364 7.13 22.77 11.30
C GLY A 364 8.60 22.36 11.47
N LEU A 365 8.87 21.13 11.92
CA LEU A 365 10.22 20.61 12.09
C LEU A 365 10.87 20.19 10.76
N ALA A 366 10.06 19.91 9.75
CA ALA A 366 10.48 19.68 8.36
C ALA A 366 9.30 19.96 7.43
N ARG A 367 9.57 20.24 6.16
CA ARG A 367 8.55 20.35 5.12
C ARG A 367 8.19 18.98 4.54
N ARG A 368 9.11 18.01 4.70
CA ARG A 368 8.97 16.65 4.17
C ARG A 368 9.65 15.68 5.12
N CYS A 369 9.01 14.57 5.44
CA CYS A 369 9.54 13.63 6.41
C CYS A 369 9.20 12.19 6.04
N LEU A 370 10.19 11.32 6.10
CA LEU A 370 10.08 9.86 6.05
C LEU A 370 10.51 9.29 7.40
N VAL A 371 9.72 8.38 7.96
CA VAL A 371 10.06 7.63 9.18
C VAL A 371 10.00 6.15 8.85
N GLN A 372 11.06 5.40 9.18
CA GLN A 372 11.08 3.94 9.10
C GLN A 372 11.13 3.33 10.49
N VAL A 373 10.42 2.22 10.67
CA VAL A 373 10.54 1.33 11.83
C VAL A 373 10.74 -0.10 11.35
N SER A 374 11.48 -0.92 12.11
CA SER A 374 11.67 -2.35 11.81
C SER A 374 11.55 -3.22 13.04
N TYR A 375 11.10 -4.46 12.85
CA TYR A 375 10.79 -5.42 13.91
C TYR A 375 11.36 -6.80 13.63
N ALA A 376 11.59 -7.56 14.73
CA ALA A 376 11.77 -9.01 14.72
C ALA A 376 10.57 -9.67 15.39
N ILE A 377 10.15 -10.83 14.86
CA ILE A 377 9.05 -11.62 15.43
C ILE A 377 9.27 -11.91 16.92
N GLY A 378 8.24 -11.73 17.73
CA GLY A 378 8.27 -12.02 19.17
C GLY A 378 9.04 -10.99 20.03
N VAL A 379 9.70 -9.98 19.42
CA VAL A 379 10.45 -8.95 20.13
C VAL A 379 9.58 -7.69 20.26
N PRO A 380 9.38 -7.15 21.50
CA PRO A 380 8.56 -5.96 21.70
C PRO A 380 9.27 -4.66 21.26
N GLU A 381 10.57 -4.55 21.44
CA GLU A 381 11.30 -3.34 21.05
C GLU A 381 11.57 -3.34 19.54
N PRO A 382 11.43 -2.17 18.86
CA PRO A 382 11.79 -2.07 17.45
C PRO A 382 13.32 -2.28 17.29
N LEU A 383 13.72 -2.93 16.19
CA LEU A 383 15.14 -3.11 15.87
C LEU A 383 15.81 -1.78 15.50
N SER A 384 15.08 -0.91 14.80
CA SER A 384 15.54 0.40 14.39
C SER A 384 14.38 1.36 14.19
N VAL A 385 14.67 2.66 14.41
CA VAL A 385 13.83 3.79 13.99
C VAL A 385 14.75 4.76 13.26
N PHE A 386 14.37 5.14 12.05
CA PHE A 386 15.12 6.04 11.18
C PHE A 386 14.24 7.20 10.72
N VAL A 387 14.84 8.37 10.50
CA VAL A 387 14.18 9.56 9.94
C VAL A 387 15.02 10.15 8.83
N ASP A 388 14.35 10.59 7.75
CA ASP A 388 14.92 11.39 6.67
C ASP A 388 13.98 12.59 6.42
N THR A 389 14.50 13.78 6.49
CA THR A 389 13.75 15.01 6.23
C THR A 389 13.98 15.57 4.84
N TYR A 390 14.69 14.85 3.98
CA TYR A 390 15.03 15.28 2.61
C TYR A 390 15.73 16.66 2.58
N LYS A 391 16.54 16.96 3.58
CA LYS A 391 17.21 18.26 3.80
C LYS A 391 16.26 19.43 4.08
N THR A 392 15.00 19.17 4.40
CA THR A 392 14.02 20.22 4.74
C THR A 392 13.87 20.44 6.25
N GLY A 393 14.65 19.73 7.07
CA GLY A 393 14.63 19.85 8.52
C GLY A 393 15.06 21.23 9.01
N THR A 394 14.34 21.78 9.98
CA THR A 394 14.68 23.04 10.66
C THR A 394 15.70 22.86 11.77
N ILE A 395 15.88 21.62 12.24
CA ILE A 395 16.91 21.16 13.19
C ILE A 395 17.58 19.89 12.64
N LEU A 396 18.63 19.41 13.29
CA LEU A 396 19.34 18.21 12.84
C LEU A 396 18.44 16.96 12.91
N GLU A 397 18.55 16.06 11.95
CA GLU A 397 17.75 14.83 11.91
C GLU A 397 17.92 13.94 13.15
N LYS A 398 19.12 13.91 13.76
CA LYS A 398 19.34 13.21 15.04
C LYS A 398 18.48 13.76 16.17
N ASP A 399 18.22 15.08 16.18
CA ASP A 399 17.41 15.73 17.20
C ASP A 399 15.92 15.49 16.92
N ILE A 400 15.51 15.52 15.65
CA ILE A 400 14.15 15.10 15.22
C ILE A 400 13.89 13.64 15.62
N LEU A 401 14.86 12.74 15.39
CA LEU A 401 14.75 11.33 15.80
C LEU A 401 14.59 11.20 17.33
N THR A 402 15.30 12.00 18.10
CA THR A 402 15.15 12.02 19.55
C THR A 402 13.74 12.45 19.95
N VAL A 403 13.24 13.55 19.37
CA VAL A 403 11.87 14.04 19.61
C VAL A 403 10.84 12.99 19.24
N ILE A 404 11.02 12.29 18.12
CA ILE A 404 10.12 11.19 17.70
C ILE A 404 10.10 10.09 18.77
N LYS A 405 11.27 9.62 19.23
CA LYS A 405 11.37 8.54 20.23
C LYS A 405 10.82 8.92 21.60
N GLU A 406 10.87 10.18 21.97
CA GLU A 406 10.28 10.68 23.23
C GLU A 406 8.75 10.78 23.18
N ASN A 407 8.15 10.92 21.99
CA ASN A 407 6.71 11.17 21.83
C ASN A 407 5.92 9.97 21.30
N PHE A 408 6.59 8.99 20.71
CA PHE A 408 5.93 7.80 20.12
C PHE A 408 6.51 6.53 20.67
N ASP A 409 5.63 5.65 21.13
CA ASP A 409 5.99 4.30 21.56
C ASP A 409 5.76 3.34 20.39
N PHE A 410 6.85 2.77 19.87
CA PHE A 410 6.83 1.89 18.69
C PHE A 410 6.68 0.41 19.04
N ARG A 411 6.51 0.05 20.31
CA ARG A 411 6.26 -1.33 20.73
C ARG A 411 4.90 -1.80 20.22
N PRO A 412 4.79 -2.96 19.57
CA PRO A 412 3.55 -3.39 18.87
C PRO A 412 2.29 -3.36 19.73
N GLY A 413 2.37 -3.86 20.98
CA GLY A 413 1.23 -3.83 21.88
C GLY A 413 0.82 -2.41 22.28
N MET A 414 1.80 -1.50 22.44
CA MET A 414 1.55 -0.10 22.76
C MET A 414 0.98 0.68 21.59
N ILE A 415 1.36 0.36 20.35
CA ILE A 415 0.75 0.95 19.15
C ILE A 415 -0.75 0.65 19.12
N ALA A 416 -1.12 -0.61 19.36
CA ALA A 416 -2.52 -1.02 19.37
C ALA A 416 -3.35 -0.27 20.43
N VAL A 417 -2.77 0.02 21.61
CA VAL A 417 -3.40 0.81 22.67
C VAL A 417 -3.47 2.29 22.30
N ASN A 418 -2.33 2.89 21.93
CA ASN A 418 -2.20 4.34 21.70
C ASN A 418 -3.03 4.82 20.51
N LEU A 419 -3.23 3.97 19.50
CA LEU A 419 -4.04 4.26 18.32
C LEU A 419 -5.45 3.65 18.41
N ASP A 420 -5.83 3.03 19.54
CA ASP A 420 -7.13 2.38 19.73
C ASP A 420 -7.48 1.41 18.60
N LEU A 421 -6.52 0.57 18.16
CA LEU A 421 -6.68 -0.27 16.97
C LEU A 421 -7.53 -1.53 17.19
N LYS A 422 -7.83 -1.92 18.44
CA LYS A 422 -8.61 -3.11 18.74
C LYS A 422 -10.13 -2.91 18.61
N ARG A 423 -10.57 -1.72 18.26
CA ARG A 423 -11.98 -1.40 18.09
C ARG A 423 -12.41 -1.65 16.64
N GLY A 424 -13.37 -2.59 16.44
CA GLY A 424 -13.92 -2.96 15.13
C GLY A 424 -15.23 -2.27 14.73
N SER A 425 -15.81 -1.41 15.61
CA SER A 425 -17.11 -0.77 15.37
C SER A 425 -17.05 0.28 14.22
N ASN A 426 -18.22 0.57 13.65
CA ASN A 426 -18.42 1.60 12.64
C ASN A 426 -17.70 1.33 11.30
N PHE A 427 -17.53 0.06 10.93
CA PHE A 427 -16.83 -0.34 9.69
C PHE A 427 -15.44 0.31 9.55
N ARG A 428 -14.73 0.46 10.65
CA ARG A 428 -13.50 1.22 10.75
C ARG A 428 -12.44 0.77 9.77
N TYR A 429 -12.20 -0.53 9.69
CA TYR A 429 -11.19 -1.10 8.81
C TYR A 429 -11.68 -1.22 7.38
N GLN A 430 -12.93 -1.60 7.16
CA GLN A 430 -13.51 -1.62 5.82
C GLN A 430 -13.43 -0.25 5.13
N LYS A 431 -13.59 0.85 5.87
CA LYS A 431 -13.44 2.21 5.33
C LYS A 431 -12.02 2.51 4.83
N THR A 432 -10.99 1.89 5.43
CA THR A 432 -9.59 2.08 4.99
C THR A 432 -9.30 1.37 3.68
N ALA A 433 -9.99 0.28 3.39
CA ALA A 433 -9.72 -0.61 2.28
C ALA A 433 -9.97 -0.01 0.89
N ALA A 434 -10.63 1.15 0.81
CA ALA A 434 -10.77 1.92 -0.42
C ALA A 434 -10.40 3.38 -0.17
N TYR A 435 -9.79 4.01 -1.19
CA TYR A 435 -9.40 5.45 -1.16
C TYR A 435 -8.29 5.80 -0.17
N GLY A 436 -7.39 4.85 0.09
CA GLY A 436 -6.18 5.05 0.89
C GLY A 436 -6.41 5.01 2.40
N HIS A 437 -5.37 4.59 3.12
CA HIS A 437 -5.37 4.50 4.59
C HIS A 437 -4.94 5.80 5.25
N PHE A 438 -4.30 6.71 4.49
CA PHE A 438 -3.68 7.94 5.01
C PHE A 438 -4.25 9.20 4.36
N GLY A 439 -4.11 10.33 5.08
CA GLY A 439 -4.52 11.64 4.60
C GLY A 439 -6.03 11.86 4.61
N ARG A 440 -6.79 11.12 5.41
CA ARG A 440 -8.26 11.25 5.49
C ARG A 440 -8.69 11.79 6.86
N ASN A 441 -9.56 12.78 6.84
CA ASN A 441 -10.15 13.34 8.05
C ASN A 441 -11.37 12.52 8.47
N ASP A 442 -11.12 11.36 9.07
CA ASP A 442 -12.14 10.46 9.65
C ASP A 442 -11.81 10.26 11.15
N PRO A 443 -12.77 10.43 12.07
CA PRO A 443 -12.52 10.29 13.51
C PRO A 443 -12.07 8.87 13.92
N ASP A 444 -12.34 7.86 13.09
CA ASP A 444 -11.87 6.50 13.32
C ASP A 444 -10.42 6.29 12.90
N PHE A 445 -9.83 7.20 12.14
CA PHE A 445 -8.44 7.10 11.68
C PHE A 445 -7.49 7.81 12.66
N THR A 446 -7.37 7.24 13.84
CA THR A 446 -6.61 7.80 14.97
C THR A 446 -5.14 8.08 14.67
N TRP A 447 -4.55 7.38 13.72
CA TRP A 447 -3.18 7.59 13.22
C TRP A 447 -3.02 8.87 12.39
N GLU A 448 -4.11 9.52 12.00
CA GLU A 448 -4.09 10.83 11.35
C GLU A 448 -4.14 12.00 12.37
N THR A 449 -4.30 11.70 13.66
CA THR A 449 -4.27 12.73 14.72
C THR A 449 -2.83 13.23 14.92
N VAL A 450 -2.62 14.54 14.75
CA VAL A 450 -1.32 15.18 14.95
C VAL A 450 -0.98 15.28 16.43
N LYS A 451 0.25 14.88 16.80
CA LYS A 451 0.88 15.25 18.07
C LYS A 451 1.83 16.42 17.81
N PHE A 452 1.57 17.58 18.40
CA PHE A 452 2.48 18.72 18.26
C PHE A 452 3.79 18.46 19.02
N LEU A 453 4.89 18.52 18.30
CA LEU A 453 6.23 18.19 18.78
C LEU A 453 7.01 19.45 19.06
N ASN A 454 7.54 19.56 20.26
CA ASN A 454 8.42 20.67 20.67
C ASN A 454 9.81 20.07 20.92
N PRO A 455 10.84 20.47 20.13
CA PRO A 455 12.22 20.16 20.50
C PRO A 455 12.49 20.82 21.87
N LYS A 456 13.05 20.06 22.82
CA LYS A 456 13.58 20.66 24.03
C LYS A 456 14.71 21.60 23.62
N ALA A 457 14.62 22.88 24.05
CA ALA A 457 15.62 23.91 23.79
C ALA A 457 17.00 23.53 24.36
#